data_5849522d387be768c4fbd6f25ee91a96
#
_entry.id   5849522d387be768c4fbd6f25ee91a96
#
_cell.length_a   1.000
_cell.length_b   1.000
_cell.length_c   1.000
_cell.angle_alpha   90.00
_cell.angle_beta   90.00
_cell.angle_gamma   90.00
#
_symmetry.space_group_name_H-M   'P 1'
#
loop_
_entity.id
_entity.type
_entity.pdbx_description
1 polymer ?
#
loop_
_entity_poly.entity_id
_entity_poly.type
_entity_poly.pdbx_seq_one_letter_code
_entity_poly.pdbx_strand_id
1 'polypeptide(L)'
;MCRMVLSIVLLLGFAPASAQEQPYAGYEQRPIKALSAQQIADLKSGRGMGLALAAELNGFPGPIHVLELADKLGLTVEQRDAIDALYAAMKAAAVPIGERLIREEADLDRLFATRSVTPVSLAAATKAIGATQAELRNAHLAYHLSTIAILTPEQVRRYGELRGYAGAHPHHGNH
;
A
#
# COMPACT_ATOMS: atom_id res chain seq x y z
N MET A 1 70.88 22.65 34.78
CA MET A 1 69.82 23.32 34.00
C MET A 1 69.23 22.32 33.05
N CYS A 2 68.13 21.68 33.43
CA CYS A 2 67.47 20.66 32.62
C CYS A 2 66.26 21.30 31.91
N ARG A 3 66.24 21.40 30.60
CA ARG A 3 65.14 21.93 29.80
C ARG A 3 64.24 20.77 29.41
N MET A 4 63.05 20.73 30.04
CA MET A 4 61.98 19.79 29.73
C MET A 4 61.22 20.32 28.50
N VAL A 5 61.27 19.59 27.41
CA VAL A 5 60.51 19.91 26.17
C VAL A 5 59.15 19.19 26.30
N LEU A 6 58.10 19.96 26.40
CA LEU A 6 56.71 19.47 26.45
C LEU A 6 56.21 19.31 25.01
N SER A 7 56.08 18.09 24.52
CA SER A 7 55.51 17.79 23.20
C SER A 7 54.00 17.71 23.33
N ILE A 8 53.29 18.67 22.75
CA ILE A 8 51.81 18.66 22.62
C ILE A 8 51.43 17.82 21.42
N VAL A 9 50.85 16.67 21.66
CA VAL A 9 50.24 15.83 20.56
C VAL A 9 48.82 16.35 20.31
N LEU A 10 48.63 16.97 19.15
CA LEU A 10 47.33 17.44 18.67
C LEU A 10 46.58 16.24 18.11
N LEU A 11 45.61 15.66 18.82
CA LEU A 11 44.70 14.65 18.37
C LEU A 11 43.62 15.31 17.45
N LEU A 12 43.82 15.24 16.15
CA LEU A 12 42.77 15.55 15.16
C LEU A 12 41.67 14.48 15.21
N GLY A 13 40.57 14.80 15.88
CA GLY A 13 39.38 13.97 15.91
C GLY A 13 38.73 13.94 14.50
N PHE A 14 38.82 12.81 13.82
CA PHE A 14 37.99 12.54 12.64
C PHE A 14 36.54 12.36 13.13
N ALA A 15 35.69 13.39 12.96
CA ALA A 15 34.24 13.23 13.05
C ALA A 15 33.78 12.33 11.86
N PRO A 16 33.03 11.24 12.08
CA PRO A 16 32.45 10.49 10.98
C PRO A 16 31.54 11.43 10.20
N ALA A 17 31.81 11.64 8.91
CA ALA A 17 30.90 12.29 8.01
C ALA A 17 29.63 11.43 7.97
N SER A 18 28.53 11.93 8.52
CA SER A 18 27.21 11.33 8.33
C SER A 18 26.96 11.28 6.84
N ALA A 19 26.92 10.07 6.26
CA ALA A 19 26.52 9.88 4.89
C ALA A 19 25.11 10.46 4.76
N GLN A 20 24.98 11.55 4.03
CA GLN A 20 23.70 12.18 3.74
C GLN A 20 22.91 11.19 2.88
N GLU A 21 21.88 10.56 3.44
CA GLU A 21 21.01 9.65 2.69
C GLU A 21 20.45 10.40 1.49
N GLN A 22 20.74 9.89 0.30
CA GLN A 22 20.16 10.41 -0.94
C GLN A 22 18.86 9.64 -1.20
N PRO A 23 17.69 10.17 -0.85
CA PRO A 23 16.45 9.40 -0.73
C PRO A 23 15.96 8.82 -2.06
N TYR A 24 16.46 9.30 -3.19
CA TYR A 24 16.07 8.85 -4.54
C TYR A 24 17.20 8.17 -5.31
N ALA A 25 18.38 7.95 -4.71
CA ALA A 25 19.48 7.29 -5.38
C ALA A 25 19.08 5.90 -5.87
N GLY A 26 19.29 5.61 -7.15
CA GLY A 26 18.91 4.37 -7.82
C GLY A 26 17.48 4.35 -8.40
N TYR A 27 16.62 5.33 -8.06
CA TYR A 27 15.25 5.39 -8.63
C TYR A 27 15.27 5.82 -10.10
N GLU A 28 16.30 6.52 -10.53
CA GLU A 28 16.54 6.89 -11.93
C GLU A 28 16.72 5.66 -12.84
N GLN A 29 17.03 4.50 -12.27
CA GLN A 29 17.17 3.21 -12.97
C GLN A 29 15.81 2.51 -13.20
N ARG A 30 14.74 2.94 -12.55
CA ARG A 30 13.43 2.29 -12.68
C ARG A 30 12.85 2.54 -14.08
N PRO A 31 12.18 1.55 -14.67
CA PRO A 31 11.45 1.75 -15.93
C PRO A 31 10.38 2.83 -15.83
N ILE A 32 9.68 2.91 -14.67
CA ILE A 32 8.72 3.96 -14.31
C ILE A 32 9.20 4.51 -12.96
N LYS A 33 9.63 5.79 -12.91
CA LYS A 33 10.29 6.35 -11.72
C LYS A 33 9.40 6.31 -10.48
N ALA A 34 8.10 6.55 -10.66
CA ALA A 34 7.11 6.57 -9.58
C ALA A 34 6.76 5.18 -9.01
N LEU A 35 7.00 4.10 -9.76
CA LEU A 35 6.60 2.74 -9.37
C LEU A 35 7.80 1.81 -9.18
N SER A 36 7.87 1.14 -8.03
CA SER A 36 8.81 0.04 -7.84
C SER A 36 8.38 -1.21 -8.63
N ALA A 37 9.31 -2.14 -8.86
CA ALA A 37 9.01 -3.44 -9.48
C ALA A 37 7.94 -4.20 -8.68
N GLN A 38 7.97 -4.12 -7.33
CA GLN A 38 6.98 -4.73 -6.46
C GLN A 38 5.60 -4.09 -6.65
N GLN A 39 5.50 -2.76 -6.69
CA GLN A 39 4.22 -2.07 -6.93
C GLN A 39 3.62 -2.44 -8.29
N ILE A 40 4.45 -2.54 -9.34
CA ILE A 40 4.00 -3.00 -10.66
C ILE A 40 3.46 -4.43 -10.60
N ALA A 41 4.15 -5.34 -9.89
CA ALA A 41 3.71 -6.72 -9.73
C ALA A 41 2.39 -6.81 -8.93
N ASP A 42 2.25 -6.01 -7.88
CA ASP A 42 1.05 -5.95 -7.05
C ASP A 42 -0.16 -5.42 -7.85
N LEU A 43 0.02 -4.36 -8.62
CA LEU A 43 -1.01 -3.81 -9.52
C LEU A 43 -1.47 -4.86 -10.55
N LYS A 44 -0.54 -5.56 -11.19
CA LYS A 44 -0.82 -6.62 -12.16
C LYS A 44 -1.52 -7.84 -11.56
N SER A 45 -1.33 -8.11 -10.27
CA SER A 45 -1.96 -9.23 -9.57
C SER A 45 -3.24 -8.85 -8.82
N GLY A 46 -3.64 -7.58 -8.84
CA GLY A 46 -4.82 -7.06 -8.15
C GLY A 46 -4.67 -7.06 -6.63
N ARG A 47 -3.45 -6.86 -6.10
CA ARG A 47 -3.20 -6.73 -4.67
C ARG A 47 -3.64 -5.37 -4.14
N GLY A 48 -4.16 -5.36 -2.91
CA GLY A 48 -4.74 -4.16 -2.30
C GLY A 48 -3.75 -3.10 -1.82
N MET A 49 -2.47 -3.42 -1.59
CA MET A 49 -1.38 -2.49 -1.21
C MET A 49 -1.77 -1.43 -0.16
N GLY A 50 -2.63 -1.79 0.79
CA GLY A 50 -3.14 -0.87 1.81
C GLY A 50 -4.29 0.04 1.37
N LEU A 51 -4.78 -0.05 0.14
CA LEU A 51 -5.87 0.79 -0.37
C LEU A 51 -7.17 0.68 0.45
N ALA A 52 -7.42 -0.48 1.05
CA ALA A 52 -8.61 -0.77 1.84
C ALA A 52 -8.39 -0.71 3.36
N LEU A 53 -7.29 -0.14 3.86
CA LEU A 53 -7.03 -0.05 5.32
C LEU A 53 -8.15 0.66 6.08
N ALA A 54 -8.82 1.65 5.48
CA ALA A 54 -9.97 2.32 6.09
C ALA A 54 -11.15 1.37 6.37
N ALA A 55 -11.35 0.34 5.55
CA ALA A 55 -12.34 -0.69 5.80
C ALA A 55 -11.79 -1.75 6.79
N GLU A 56 -10.62 -2.30 6.50
CA GLU A 56 -9.99 -3.38 7.26
C GLU A 56 -9.87 -3.05 8.76
N LEU A 57 -9.35 -1.87 9.10
CA LEU A 57 -9.12 -1.45 10.47
C LEU A 57 -10.39 -0.96 11.20
N ASN A 58 -11.51 -0.80 10.49
CA ASN A 58 -12.79 -0.40 11.06
C ASN A 58 -13.83 -1.54 11.05
N GLY A 59 -13.38 -2.79 11.02
CA GLY A 59 -14.24 -3.95 11.18
C GLY A 59 -14.95 -4.40 9.89
N PHE A 60 -14.43 -4.03 8.73
CA PHE A 60 -14.88 -4.53 7.43
C PHE A 60 -13.83 -5.47 6.84
N PRO A 61 -13.91 -6.80 7.07
CA PRO A 61 -12.94 -7.76 6.61
C PRO A 61 -12.81 -7.81 5.10
N GLY A 62 -11.58 -7.97 4.58
CA GLY A 62 -11.35 -8.19 3.17
C GLY A 62 -11.47 -9.68 2.79
N PRO A 63 -11.93 -10.00 1.54
CA PRO A 63 -12.25 -11.36 1.16
C PRO A 63 -11.06 -12.32 1.25
N ILE A 64 -9.86 -11.93 0.81
CA ILE A 64 -8.67 -12.79 0.87
C ILE A 64 -8.30 -13.17 2.31
N HIS A 65 -8.34 -12.21 3.23
CA HIS A 65 -7.98 -12.44 4.62
C HIS A 65 -9.03 -13.27 5.37
N VAL A 66 -10.29 -13.18 4.96
CA VAL A 66 -11.36 -14.06 5.47
C VAL A 66 -11.13 -15.50 5.00
N LEU A 67 -10.75 -15.71 3.74
CA LEU A 67 -10.40 -17.05 3.21
C LEU A 67 -9.19 -17.64 3.93
N GLU A 68 -8.14 -16.86 4.19
CA GLU A 68 -6.96 -17.28 4.95
C GLU A 68 -7.30 -17.75 6.37
N LEU A 69 -8.38 -17.24 6.94
CA LEU A 69 -8.85 -17.54 8.29
C LEU A 69 -10.11 -18.42 8.33
N ALA A 70 -10.53 -18.96 7.19
CA ALA A 70 -11.82 -19.62 7.01
C ALA A 70 -12.13 -20.67 8.08
N ASP A 71 -11.17 -21.55 8.39
CA ASP A 71 -11.35 -22.60 9.39
C ASP A 71 -11.47 -22.02 10.82
N LYS A 72 -10.68 -20.99 11.14
CA LYS A 72 -10.69 -20.35 12.45
C LYS A 72 -11.95 -19.49 12.67
N LEU A 73 -12.59 -19.05 11.58
CA LEU A 73 -13.84 -18.31 11.58
C LEU A 73 -15.05 -19.24 11.53
N GLY A 74 -14.86 -20.54 11.29
CA GLY A 74 -15.94 -21.51 11.14
C GLY A 74 -16.87 -21.17 9.98
N LEU A 75 -16.30 -20.77 8.81
CA LEU A 75 -17.11 -20.49 7.63
C LEU A 75 -17.83 -21.75 7.17
N THR A 76 -19.13 -21.63 6.82
CA THR A 76 -19.83 -22.67 6.09
C THR A 76 -19.27 -22.85 4.68
N VAL A 77 -19.60 -23.96 4.00
CA VAL A 77 -19.20 -24.18 2.61
C VAL A 77 -19.74 -23.04 1.71
N GLU A 78 -20.99 -22.67 1.90
CA GLU A 78 -21.67 -21.62 1.13
C GLU A 78 -21.02 -20.25 1.34
N GLN A 79 -20.62 -19.93 2.59
CA GLN A 79 -19.90 -18.69 2.89
C GLN A 79 -18.53 -18.67 2.23
N ARG A 80 -17.79 -19.80 2.29
CA ARG A 80 -16.48 -19.92 1.67
C ARG A 80 -16.56 -19.73 0.17
N ASP A 81 -17.49 -20.43 -0.50
CA ASP A 81 -17.70 -20.33 -1.95
C ASP A 81 -18.10 -18.90 -2.37
N ALA A 82 -18.99 -18.26 -1.61
CA ALA A 82 -19.40 -16.89 -1.88
C ALA A 82 -18.25 -15.90 -1.73
N ILE A 83 -17.40 -16.04 -0.70
CA ILE A 83 -16.25 -15.15 -0.49
C ILE A 83 -15.14 -15.41 -1.52
N ASP A 84 -14.94 -16.67 -1.94
CA ASP A 84 -13.99 -16.98 -3.03
C ASP A 84 -14.43 -16.34 -4.35
N ALA A 85 -15.72 -16.41 -4.67
CA ALA A 85 -16.29 -15.70 -5.82
C ALA A 85 -16.12 -14.17 -5.74
N LEU A 86 -16.29 -13.57 -4.55
CA LEU A 86 -16.02 -12.15 -4.33
C LEU A 86 -14.55 -11.80 -4.54
N TYR A 87 -13.63 -12.64 -4.05
CA TYR A 87 -12.20 -12.42 -4.23
C TYR A 87 -11.81 -12.50 -5.70
N ALA A 88 -12.32 -13.49 -6.44
CA ALA A 88 -12.11 -13.62 -7.87
C ALA A 88 -12.65 -12.40 -8.64
N ALA A 89 -13.86 -11.94 -8.32
CA ALA A 89 -14.47 -10.77 -8.92
C ALA A 89 -13.70 -9.47 -8.60
N MET A 90 -13.21 -9.31 -7.37
CA MET A 90 -12.34 -8.20 -7.00
C MET A 90 -11.08 -8.15 -7.86
N LYS A 91 -10.40 -9.27 -8.03
CA LYS A 91 -9.20 -9.34 -8.90
C LYS A 91 -9.53 -9.02 -10.35
N ALA A 92 -10.63 -9.56 -10.88
CA ALA A 92 -11.09 -9.27 -12.24
C ALA A 92 -11.37 -7.78 -12.47
N ALA A 93 -11.87 -7.08 -11.44
CA ALA A 93 -12.08 -5.63 -11.49
C ALA A 93 -10.77 -4.84 -11.31
N ALA A 94 -9.93 -5.20 -10.34
CA ALA A 94 -8.75 -4.43 -9.96
C ALA A 94 -7.59 -4.53 -10.97
N VAL A 95 -7.36 -5.70 -11.58
CA VAL A 95 -6.24 -5.93 -12.52
C VAL A 95 -6.25 -4.97 -13.70
N PRO A 96 -7.34 -4.82 -14.49
CA PRO A 96 -7.35 -3.90 -15.63
C PRO A 96 -7.18 -2.44 -15.22
N ILE A 97 -7.66 -2.04 -14.03
CA ILE A 97 -7.46 -0.70 -13.49
C ILE A 97 -5.99 -0.51 -13.11
N GLY A 98 -5.37 -1.50 -12.45
CA GLY A 98 -3.95 -1.48 -12.12
C GLY A 98 -3.04 -1.40 -13.35
N GLU A 99 -3.35 -2.14 -14.40
CA GLU A 99 -2.62 -2.06 -15.68
C GLU A 99 -2.78 -0.69 -16.34
N ARG A 100 -3.96 -0.08 -16.26
CA ARG A 100 -4.17 1.29 -16.73
C ARG A 100 -3.32 2.28 -15.96
N LEU A 101 -3.28 2.18 -14.64
CA LEU A 101 -2.45 3.03 -13.78
C LEU A 101 -0.96 2.93 -14.16
N ILE A 102 -0.46 1.72 -14.39
CA ILE A 102 0.93 1.50 -14.85
C ILE A 102 1.20 2.22 -16.16
N ARG A 103 0.28 2.17 -17.13
CA ARG A 103 0.43 2.88 -18.42
C ARG A 103 0.42 4.39 -18.25
N GLU A 104 -0.50 4.92 -17.45
CA GLU A 104 -0.62 6.36 -17.19
C GLU A 104 0.62 6.93 -16.49
N GLU A 105 1.17 6.21 -15.52
CA GLU A 105 2.44 6.58 -14.84
C GLU A 105 3.64 6.51 -15.80
N ALA A 106 3.68 5.50 -16.68
CA ALA A 106 4.73 5.40 -17.70
C ALA A 106 4.64 6.55 -18.73
N ASP A 107 3.42 6.96 -19.09
CA ASP A 107 3.21 8.08 -20.01
C ASP A 107 3.64 9.41 -19.38
N LEU A 108 3.34 9.62 -18.10
CA LEU A 108 3.82 10.79 -17.34
C LEU A 108 5.35 10.79 -17.25
N ASP A 109 5.98 9.65 -16.91
CA ASP A 109 7.43 9.52 -16.86
C ASP A 109 8.07 9.86 -18.23
N ARG A 110 7.47 9.39 -19.33
CA ARG A 110 7.95 9.67 -20.70
C ARG A 110 7.88 11.16 -21.03
N LEU A 111 6.83 11.89 -20.63
CA LEU A 111 6.73 13.34 -20.85
C LEU A 111 7.93 14.09 -20.24
N PHE A 112 8.35 13.71 -19.05
CA PHE A 112 9.51 14.27 -18.38
C PHE A 112 10.83 13.80 -19.02
N ALA A 113 10.97 12.51 -19.32
CA ALA A 113 12.17 11.93 -19.92
C ALA A 113 12.50 12.55 -21.28
N THR A 114 11.48 12.82 -22.07
CA THR A 114 11.65 13.47 -23.40
C THR A 114 11.64 15.00 -23.35
N ARG A 115 11.46 15.59 -22.16
CA ARG A 115 11.34 17.06 -21.97
C ARG A 115 10.19 17.68 -22.78
N SER A 116 9.14 16.90 -23.10
CA SER A 116 7.97 17.35 -23.85
C SER A 116 6.80 17.77 -22.95
N VAL A 117 6.97 17.72 -21.64
CA VAL A 117 5.94 18.10 -20.66
C VAL A 117 5.62 19.60 -20.78
N THR A 118 4.31 19.89 -20.76
CA THR A 118 3.75 21.25 -20.70
C THR A 118 2.80 21.35 -19.50
N PRO A 119 2.43 22.54 -19.01
CA PRO A 119 1.43 22.69 -17.96
C PRO A 119 0.10 21.98 -18.29
N VAL A 120 -0.31 22.00 -19.56
CA VAL A 120 -1.55 21.34 -20.02
C VAL A 120 -1.42 19.83 -19.97
N SER A 121 -0.35 19.26 -20.54
CA SER A 121 -0.14 17.80 -20.53
C SER A 121 0.09 17.26 -19.13
N LEU A 122 0.77 18.02 -18.26
CA LEU A 122 0.96 17.66 -16.85
C LEU A 122 -0.38 17.58 -16.11
N ALA A 123 -1.22 18.63 -16.24
CA ALA A 123 -2.54 18.63 -15.60
C ALA A 123 -3.45 17.51 -16.09
N ALA A 124 -3.41 17.20 -17.39
CA ALA A 124 -4.18 16.09 -17.96
C ALA A 124 -3.71 14.73 -17.42
N ALA A 125 -2.39 14.45 -17.42
CA ALA A 125 -1.82 13.20 -16.96
C ALA A 125 -2.08 12.97 -15.46
N THR A 126 -1.84 13.98 -14.61
CA THR A 126 -2.07 13.85 -13.16
C THR A 126 -3.55 13.68 -12.82
N LYS A 127 -4.46 14.32 -13.57
CA LYS A 127 -5.91 14.11 -13.43
C LYS A 127 -6.31 12.67 -13.78
N ALA A 128 -5.78 12.11 -14.87
CA ALA A 128 -6.05 10.73 -15.29
C ALA A 128 -5.56 9.74 -14.22
N ILE A 129 -4.31 9.86 -13.77
CA ILE A 129 -3.72 9.04 -12.72
C ILE A 129 -4.57 9.11 -11.44
N GLY A 130 -4.94 10.31 -10.98
CA GLY A 130 -5.76 10.49 -9.79
C GLY A 130 -7.14 9.83 -9.90
N ALA A 131 -7.78 9.91 -11.07
CA ALA A 131 -9.05 9.24 -11.32
C ALA A 131 -8.91 7.70 -11.29
N THR A 132 -7.86 7.17 -11.93
CA THR A 132 -7.58 5.73 -11.94
C THR A 132 -7.22 5.21 -10.56
N GLN A 133 -6.45 5.95 -9.76
CA GLN A 133 -6.15 5.60 -8.36
C GLN A 133 -7.42 5.58 -7.49
N ALA A 134 -8.32 6.55 -7.66
CA ALA A 134 -9.59 6.59 -6.95
C ALA A 134 -10.48 5.38 -7.33
N GLU A 135 -10.55 5.04 -8.62
CA GLU A 135 -11.29 3.88 -9.11
C GLU A 135 -10.71 2.56 -8.55
N LEU A 136 -9.38 2.39 -8.56
CA LEU A 136 -8.71 1.23 -8.00
C LEU A 136 -9.01 1.07 -6.51
N ARG A 137 -8.93 2.17 -5.74
CA ARG A 137 -9.25 2.16 -4.32
C ARG A 137 -10.71 1.80 -4.07
N ASN A 138 -11.63 2.36 -4.85
CA ASN A 138 -13.05 2.03 -4.76
C ASN A 138 -13.30 0.55 -5.08
N ALA A 139 -12.65 -0.01 -6.10
CA ALA A 139 -12.75 -1.41 -6.44
C ALA A 139 -12.36 -2.32 -5.25
N HIS A 140 -11.30 -2.00 -4.50
CA HIS A 140 -10.95 -2.76 -3.30
C HIS A 140 -11.96 -2.56 -2.16
N LEU A 141 -12.32 -1.32 -1.84
CA LEU A 141 -13.22 -1.02 -0.72
C LEU A 141 -14.62 -1.62 -0.90
N ALA A 142 -15.17 -1.64 -2.11
CA ALA A 142 -16.48 -2.19 -2.39
C ALA A 142 -16.59 -3.68 -2.02
N TYR A 143 -15.53 -4.46 -2.20
CA TYR A 143 -15.54 -5.87 -1.85
C TYR A 143 -15.43 -6.13 -0.35
N HIS A 144 -14.91 -5.19 0.44
CA HIS A 144 -15.03 -5.26 1.90
C HIS A 144 -16.50 -5.11 2.36
N LEU A 145 -17.26 -4.21 1.72
CA LEU A 145 -18.70 -4.08 1.99
C LEU A 145 -19.47 -5.35 1.62
N SER A 146 -19.14 -5.98 0.49
CA SER A 146 -19.77 -7.23 0.08
C SER A 146 -19.38 -8.39 1.00
N THR A 147 -18.14 -8.44 1.48
CA THR A 147 -17.65 -9.51 2.37
C THR A 147 -18.36 -9.47 3.73
N ILE A 148 -18.52 -8.29 4.34
CA ILE A 148 -19.18 -8.18 5.64
C ILE A 148 -20.66 -8.60 5.58
N ALA A 149 -21.32 -8.47 4.43
CA ALA A 149 -22.71 -8.90 4.24
C ALA A 149 -22.90 -10.42 4.28
N ILE A 150 -21.82 -11.19 4.07
CA ILE A 150 -21.84 -12.67 4.11
C ILE A 150 -21.53 -13.19 5.51
N LEU A 151 -20.79 -12.45 6.31
CA LEU A 151 -20.32 -12.85 7.63
C LEU A 151 -21.36 -12.55 8.71
N THR A 152 -21.38 -13.43 9.73
CA THR A 152 -22.13 -13.13 10.95
C THR A 152 -21.39 -12.11 11.81
N PRO A 153 -22.09 -11.35 12.70
CA PRO A 153 -21.43 -10.44 13.64
C PRO A 153 -20.35 -11.13 14.50
N GLU A 154 -20.56 -12.39 14.88
CA GLU A 154 -19.61 -13.18 15.65
C GLU A 154 -18.33 -13.48 14.83
N GLN A 155 -18.49 -13.84 13.55
CA GLN A 155 -17.35 -14.06 12.65
C GLN A 155 -16.54 -12.77 12.42
N VAL A 156 -17.21 -11.62 12.29
CA VAL A 156 -16.54 -10.31 12.17
C VAL A 156 -15.76 -9.98 13.44
N ARG A 157 -16.36 -10.17 14.63
CA ARG A 157 -15.67 -9.96 15.90
C ARG A 157 -14.44 -10.87 16.02
N ARG A 158 -14.62 -12.17 15.73
CA ARG A 158 -13.56 -13.17 15.76
C ARG A 158 -12.43 -12.86 14.77
N TYR A 159 -12.77 -12.35 13.58
CA TYR A 159 -11.80 -11.87 12.61
C TYR A 159 -10.91 -10.78 13.20
N GLY A 160 -11.50 -9.75 13.82
CA GLY A 160 -10.75 -8.67 14.47
C GLY A 160 -9.77 -9.18 15.54
N GLU A 161 -10.19 -10.15 16.36
CA GLU A 161 -9.34 -10.79 17.37
C GLU A 161 -8.16 -11.54 16.71
N LEU A 162 -8.43 -12.36 15.69
CA LEU A 162 -7.40 -13.15 15.00
C LEU A 162 -6.39 -12.28 14.25
N ARG A 163 -6.80 -11.11 13.79
CA ARG A 163 -5.95 -10.11 13.12
C ARG A 163 -5.22 -9.18 14.09
N GLY A 164 -5.52 -9.26 15.40
CA GLY A 164 -4.92 -8.40 16.41
C GLY A 164 -5.49 -6.97 16.43
N TYR A 165 -6.68 -6.74 15.87
CA TYR A 165 -7.33 -5.42 15.84
C TYR A 165 -8.22 -5.17 17.07
N ALA A 166 -8.47 -6.19 17.90
CA ALA A 166 -9.32 -6.14 19.10
C ALA A 166 -8.64 -5.40 20.26
N GLY A 167 -8.34 -4.14 20.10
CA GLY A 167 -7.71 -3.28 21.11
C GLY A 167 -7.77 -1.80 20.71
N ALA A 168 -8.20 -1.53 19.48
CA ALA A 168 -8.20 -0.18 18.89
C ALA A 168 -9.57 0.53 18.94
N HIS A 169 -10.65 -0.12 19.46
CA HIS A 169 -11.91 0.56 19.63
C HIS A 169 -11.96 1.19 21.03
N PRO A 170 -11.89 2.53 21.16
CA PRO A 170 -12.28 3.17 22.40
C PRO A 170 -13.77 2.88 22.60
N HIS A 171 -14.10 2.28 23.75
CA HIS A 171 -15.47 2.25 24.22
C HIS A 171 -16.00 3.69 24.22
N HIS A 172 -16.83 4.05 23.26
CA HIS A 172 -17.69 5.21 23.39
C HIS A 172 -18.71 4.86 24.49
N GLY A 173 -18.30 5.17 25.72
CA GLY A 173 -19.19 5.16 26.86
C GLY A 173 -20.32 6.16 26.57
N ASN A 174 -21.53 5.67 26.56
CA ASN A 174 -22.75 6.50 26.63
C ASN A 174 -22.65 7.43 27.84
N HIS A 175 -22.67 8.70 27.57
CA HIS A 175 -23.12 9.73 28.53
C HIS A 175 -24.40 10.33 28.00
#